data_07bb92d1a15fa37aed052c61c32ba389
#
_entry.id   07bb92d1a15fa37aed052c61c32ba389
#
_cell.length_a   1.000
_cell.length_b   1.000
_cell.length_c   1.000
_cell.angle_alpha   90.00
_cell.angle_beta   90.00
_cell.angle_gamma   90.00
#
_symmetry.space_group_name_H-M   'P 1'
#
loop_
_entity.id
_entity.type
_entity.pdbx_description
1 polymer ?
#
loop_
_entity_poly.entity_id
_entity_poly.type
_entity_poly.pdbx_seq_one_letter_code
_entity_poly.pdbx_strand_id
1 'polypeptide(L)'
;MSQKNRKLGRTSDQRRAMLRAMVTYLLENGKVETTLARAKEVGPMTEKMITLGKKNDLAAYRQAMSFITREDVCKKLFKEIAPSYAERNGGYTRIIRTGARRGDCAEMAIIELVK
;
A
#
# COMPACT_ATOMS: atom_id res chain seq x y z
N MET A 1 8.89 23.46 -9.02
CA MET A 1 8.74 22.32 -8.15
C MET A 1 8.00 21.18 -8.84
N SER A 2 8.50 20.00 -8.65
CA SER A 2 7.89 18.83 -9.27
C SER A 2 6.54 18.52 -8.67
N GLN A 3 5.59 18.17 -9.52
CA GLN A 3 4.27 17.73 -9.10
C GLN A 3 4.06 16.23 -9.32
N LYS A 4 5.15 15.51 -9.56
CA LYS A 4 5.04 14.07 -9.77
C LYS A 4 4.38 13.36 -8.61
N ASN A 5 4.73 13.78 -7.41
CA ASN A 5 4.17 13.22 -6.20
C ASN A 5 3.35 14.28 -5.49
N ARG A 6 2.13 13.94 -5.16
CA ARG A 6 1.28 14.86 -4.42
C ARG A 6 1.78 14.98 -2.99
N LYS A 7 1.80 16.17 -2.46
CA LYS A 7 2.28 16.39 -1.11
C LYS A 7 1.22 16.13 -0.05
N LEU A 8 -0.03 16.18 -0.42
CA LEU A 8 -1.14 15.88 0.49
C LEU A 8 -1.11 16.74 1.76
N GLY A 9 -0.58 17.98 1.65
CA GLY A 9 -0.55 18.91 2.76
C GLY A 9 0.47 18.59 3.83
N ARG A 10 1.43 17.71 3.54
CA ARG A 10 2.44 17.29 4.52
C ARG A 10 3.83 17.45 3.96
N THR A 11 4.83 17.52 4.87
CA THR A 11 6.23 17.52 4.45
C THR A 11 6.58 16.16 3.82
N SER A 12 7.68 16.12 3.08
CA SER A 12 8.10 14.88 2.43
C SER A 12 8.28 13.74 3.41
N ASP A 13 8.88 14.02 4.56
CA ASP A 13 9.12 12.97 5.55
C ASP A 13 7.82 12.48 6.18
N GLN A 14 6.94 13.41 6.55
CA GLN A 14 5.65 13.05 7.12
C GLN A 14 4.79 12.29 6.12
N ARG A 15 4.81 12.73 4.87
CA ARG A 15 4.06 12.08 3.82
C ARG A 15 4.56 10.64 3.60
N ARG A 16 5.88 10.45 3.56
CA ARG A 16 6.43 9.11 3.38
C ARG A 16 6.08 8.20 4.54
N ALA A 17 6.17 8.71 5.77
CA ALA A 17 5.81 7.92 6.95
C ALA A 17 4.35 7.52 6.92
N MET A 18 3.48 8.45 6.53
CA MET A 18 2.06 8.16 6.42
C MET A 18 1.77 7.08 5.39
N LEU A 19 2.39 7.19 4.21
CA LEU A 19 2.15 6.22 3.15
C LEU A 19 2.67 4.83 3.52
N ARG A 20 3.83 4.77 4.19
CA ARG A 20 4.36 3.49 4.66
C ARG A 20 3.44 2.86 5.69
N ALA A 21 2.91 3.67 6.60
CA ALA A 21 1.96 3.16 7.59
C ALA A 21 0.70 2.63 6.93
N MET A 22 0.21 3.31 5.89
CA MET A 22 -0.99 2.85 5.18
C MET A 22 -0.75 1.57 4.41
N VAL A 23 0.43 1.42 3.77
CA VAL A 23 0.77 0.17 3.10
C VAL A 23 0.83 -0.97 4.10
N THR A 24 1.44 -0.73 5.26
CA THR A 24 1.52 -1.73 6.32
C THR A 24 0.13 -2.13 6.80
N TYR A 25 -0.74 -1.14 7.01
CA TYR A 25 -2.11 -1.40 7.43
C TYR A 25 -2.88 -2.21 6.39
N LEU A 26 -2.72 -1.85 5.11
CA LEU A 26 -3.39 -2.55 4.03
C LEU A 26 -2.95 -4.01 3.97
N LEU A 27 -1.65 -4.26 4.08
CA LEU A 27 -1.14 -5.63 4.08
C LEU A 27 -1.62 -6.42 5.30
N GLU A 28 -1.75 -5.75 6.43
CA GLU A 28 -2.20 -6.41 7.66
C GLU A 28 -3.68 -6.74 7.63
N ASN A 29 -4.51 -5.81 7.14
CA ASN A 29 -5.96 -5.92 7.27
C ASN A 29 -6.68 -6.24 5.96
N GLY A 30 -6.02 -6.12 4.83
CA GLY A 30 -6.61 -6.44 3.53
C GLY A 30 -7.32 -5.29 2.85
N LYS A 31 -7.67 -4.24 3.57
CA LYS A 31 -8.29 -3.06 3.00
C LYS A 31 -8.14 -1.87 3.94
N VAL A 32 -8.23 -0.67 3.36
CA VAL A 32 -8.19 0.56 4.14
C VAL A 32 -9.00 1.62 3.40
N GLU A 33 -9.76 2.41 4.14
CA GLU A 33 -10.49 3.53 3.58
C GLU A 33 -9.68 4.82 3.76
N THR A 34 -9.57 5.60 2.69
CA THR A 34 -8.78 6.82 2.70
C THR A 34 -9.27 7.73 1.58
N THR A 35 -8.62 8.87 1.37
CA THR A 35 -8.95 9.71 0.22
C THR A 35 -8.51 9.00 -1.06
N LEU A 36 -9.19 9.32 -2.16
CA LEU A 36 -8.84 8.74 -3.46
C LEU A 36 -7.40 9.05 -3.84
N ALA A 37 -6.93 10.27 -3.55
CA ALA A 37 -5.57 10.66 -3.87
C ALA A 37 -4.54 9.76 -3.16
N ARG A 38 -4.77 9.50 -1.88
CA ARG A 38 -3.87 8.63 -1.11
C ARG A 38 -3.95 7.20 -1.58
N ALA A 39 -5.16 6.72 -1.90
CA ALA A 39 -5.33 5.37 -2.39
C ALA A 39 -4.55 5.16 -3.68
N LYS A 40 -4.53 6.16 -4.57
CA LYS A 40 -3.79 6.07 -5.82
C LYS A 40 -2.27 6.03 -5.61
N GLU A 41 -1.78 6.54 -4.51
CA GLU A 41 -0.36 6.44 -4.20
C GLU A 41 -0.01 5.16 -3.46
N VAL A 42 -0.91 4.70 -2.58
CA VAL A 42 -0.68 3.49 -1.80
C VAL A 42 -0.69 2.23 -2.67
N GLY A 43 -1.55 2.20 -3.69
CA GLY A 43 -1.70 1.02 -4.54
C GLY A 43 -0.40 0.53 -5.16
N PRO A 44 0.30 1.37 -5.94
CA PRO A 44 1.57 0.94 -6.54
C PRO A 44 2.62 0.54 -5.52
N MET A 45 2.67 1.23 -4.38
CA MET A 45 3.63 0.88 -3.33
C MET A 45 3.34 -0.50 -2.75
N THR A 46 2.07 -0.81 -2.52
CA THR A 46 1.66 -2.12 -2.01
C THR A 46 1.96 -3.21 -3.02
N GLU A 47 1.70 -2.94 -4.30
CA GLU A 47 1.97 -3.92 -5.35
C GLU A 47 3.47 -4.21 -5.46
N LYS A 48 4.30 -3.19 -5.27
CA LYS A 48 5.74 -3.37 -5.27
C LYS A 48 6.18 -4.29 -4.12
N MET A 49 5.58 -4.12 -2.95
CA MET A 49 5.88 -4.98 -1.81
C MET A 49 5.46 -6.42 -2.09
N ILE A 50 4.32 -6.63 -2.71
CA ILE A 50 3.86 -7.97 -3.07
C ILE A 50 4.81 -8.62 -4.08
N THR A 51 5.29 -7.84 -5.05
CA THR A 51 6.27 -8.33 -6.02
C THR A 51 7.55 -8.79 -5.32
N LEU A 52 8.01 -8.03 -4.34
CA LEU A 52 9.17 -8.45 -3.55
C LEU A 52 8.91 -9.74 -2.82
N GLY A 53 7.71 -9.89 -2.24
CA GLY A 53 7.33 -11.11 -1.56
C GLY A 53 7.31 -12.31 -2.48
N LYS A 54 6.94 -12.10 -3.74
CA LYS A 54 6.92 -13.18 -4.73
C LYS A 54 8.32 -13.66 -5.09
N LYS A 55 9.32 -12.76 -5.04
CA LYS A 55 10.71 -13.17 -5.24
C LYS A 55 11.19 -14.09 -4.12
N ASN A 56 10.74 -13.81 -2.91
CA ASN A 56 10.96 -14.67 -1.74
C ASN A 56 12.42 -15.04 -1.50
N ASP A 57 13.33 -14.08 -1.67
CA ASP A 57 14.73 -14.30 -1.31
C ASP A 57 15.13 -13.35 -0.20
N LEU A 58 16.33 -13.53 0.34
CA LEU A 58 16.79 -12.74 1.47
C LEU A 58 16.91 -11.27 1.14
N ALA A 59 17.40 -10.96 -0.06
CA ALA A 59 17.55 -9.57 -0.48
C ALA A 59 16.18 -8.88 -0.57
N ALA A 60 15.17 -9.57 -1.14
CA ALA A 60 13.82 -9.04 -1.22
C ALA A 60 13.22 -8.83 0.17
N TYR A 61 13.46 -9.76 1.08
CA TYR A 61 12.95 -9.66 2.45
C TYR A 61 13.54 -8.43 3.16
N ARG A 62 14.85 -8.23 3.03
CA ARG A 62 15.51 -7.08 3.64
C ARG A 62 14.98 -5.77 3.05
N GLN A 63 14.75 -5.75 1.75
CA GLN A 63 14.23 -4.57 1.08
C GLN A 63 12.82 -4.26 1.57
N ALA A 64 11.98 -5.28 1.71
CA ALA A 64 10.61 -5.10 2.22
C ALA A 64 10.65 -4.62 3.68
N MET A 65 11.53 -5.18 4.51
CA MET A 65 11.65 -4.77 5.91
C MET A 65 12.06 -3.31 6.06
N SER A 66 12.89 -2.82 5.14
CA SER A 66 13.29 -1.41 5.20
C SER A 66 12.12 -0.47 4.94
N PHE A 67 11.06 -0.95 4.30
CA PHE A 67 9.87 -0.16 4.01
C PHE A 67 8.75 -0.42 5.02
N ILE A 68 8.44 -1.68 5.29
CA ILE A 68 7.29 -2.05 6.11
C ILE A 68 7.56 -1.83 7.61
N THR A 69 8.73 -1.98 8.09
CA THR A 69 9.15 -1.75 9.48
C THR A 69 8.54 -2.65 10.55
N ARG A 70 7.43 -3.31 10.28
CA ARG A 70 6.84 -4.27 11.23
C ARG A 70 7.14 -5.68 10.74
N GLU A 71 7.86 -6.42 11.54
CA GLU A 71 8.31 -7.76 11.16
C GLU A 71 7.14 -8.74 10.99
N ASP A 72 6.14 -8.63 11.85
CA ASP A 72 4.99 -9.53 11.77
C ASP A 72 4.24 -9.36 10.45
N VAL A 73 4.08 -8.12 9.99
CA VAL A 73 3.42 -7.84 8.70
C VAL A 73 4.28 -8.32 7.55
N CYS A 74 5.59 -8.09 7.62
CA CYS A 74 6.50 -8.53 6.58
C CYS A 74 6.49 -10.05 6.44
N LYS A 75 6.48 -10.76 7.57
CA LYS A 75 6.38 -12.22 7.55
C LYS A 75 5.07 -12.68 6.93
N LYS A 76 3.97 -12.02 7.26
CA LYS A 76 2.68 -12.33 6.66
C LYS A 76 2.72 -12.11 5.16
N LEU A 77 3.34 -11.02 4.71
CA LEU A 77 3.48 -10.73 3.29
C LEU A 77 4.17 -11.88 2.56
N PHE A 78 5.29 -12.35 3.07
CA PHE A 78 6.10 -13.36 2.40
C PHE A 78 5.51 -14.76 2.53
N LYS A 79 4.81 -15.06 3.63
CA LYS A 79 4.29 -16.40 3.87
C LYS A 79 2.87 -16.61 3.37
N GLU A 80 2.03 -15.57 3.39
CA GLU A 80 0.61 -15.71 3.08
C GLU A 80 0.17 -14.89 1.89
N ILE A 81 0.49 -13.59 1.86
CA ILE A 81 -0.05 -12.70 0.86
C ILE A 81 0.57 -12.95 -0.51
N ALA A 82 1.89 -12.90 -0.60
CA ALA A 82 2.56 -13.07 -1.88
C ALA A 82 2.32 -14.44 -2.50
N PRO A 83 2.38 -15.53 -1.73
CA PRO A 83 2.07 -16.84 -2.31
C PRO A 83 0.66 -16.96 -2.88
N SER A 84 -0.31 -16.24 -2.31
CA SER A 84 -1.68 -16.27 -2.83
C SER A 84 -1.80 -15.61 -4.20
N TYR A 85 -0.79 -14.82 -4.59
CA TYR A 85 -0.75 -14.16 -5.90
C TYR A 85 0.28 -14.76 -6.85
N ALA A 86 0.75 -15.96 -6.57
CA ALA A 86 1.83 -16.57 -7.35
C ALA A 86 1.48 -16.66 -8.84
N GLU A 87 0.20 -16.88 -9.16
CA GLU A 87 -0.26 -17.03 -10.54
C GLU A 87 -0.69 -15.70 -11.18
N ARG A 88 -0.68 -14.62 -10.42
CA ARG A 88 -1.16 -13.34 -10.91
C ARG A 88 0.01 -12.40 -11.20
N ASN A 89 -0.02 -11.78 -12.37
CA ASN A 89 1.04 -10.85 -12.79
C ASN A 89 0.54 -9.42 -12.66
N GLY A 90 0.65 -8.84 -11.44
CA GLY A 90 0.20 -7.50 -11.18
C GLY A 90 -1.27 -7.43 -10.87
N GLY A 91 -1.78 -6.21 -10.65
CA GLY A 91 -3.19 -6.01 -10.33
C GLY A 91 -3.60 -6.62 -9.01
N TYR A 92 -2.72 -6.54 -8.01
CA TYR A 92 -3.01 -7.15 -6.70
C TYR A 92 -3.92 -6.30 -5.83
N THR A 93 -4.12 -5.05 -6.20
CA THR A 93 -4.97 -4.14 -5.43
C THR A 93 -6.03 -3.54 -6.34
N ARG A 94 -7.13 -3.09 -5.73
CA ARG A 94 -8.14 -2.34 -6.47
C ARG A 94 -8.67 -1.22 -5.59
N ILE A 95 -9.17 -0.18 -6.25
CA ILE A 95 -9.70 1.01 -5.58
C ILE A 95 -11.18 1.12 -5.88
N ILE A 96 -11.98 1.25 -4.84
CA ILE A 96 -13.43 1.41 -4.95
C ILE A 96 -13.78 2.78 -4.40
N ARG A 97 -14.36 3.65 -5.24
CA ARG A 97 -14.76 4.99 -4.80
C ARG A 97 -16.00 4.86 -3.93
N THR A 98 -16.01 5.59 -2.81
CA THR A 98 -17.11 5.52 -1.86
C THR A 98 -17.90 6.82 -1.77
N GLY A 99 -17.47 7.88 -2.46
CA GLY A 99 -18.19 9.14 -2.48
C GLY A 99 -17.47 10.24 -1.72
N ALA A 100 -18.14 11.37 -1.54
CA ALA A 100 -17.55 12.53 -0.90
C ALA A 100 -17.62 12.39 0.62
N ARG A 101 -16.54 12.81 1.28
CA ARG A 101 -16.51 12.81 2.73
C ARG A 101 -17.34 13.98 3.26
N ARG A 102 -18.05 13.73 4.35
CA ARG A 102 -18.81 14.77 5.02
C ARG A 102 -17.87 15.84 5.54
N GLY A 103 -18.26 17.09 5.37
CA GLY A 103 -17.49 18.22 5.88
C GLY A 103 -16.68 18.91 4.81
N ASP A 104 -15.67 18.24 4.26
CA ASP A 104 -14.78 18.86 3.27
C ASP A 104 -14.99 18.37 1.84
N CYS A 105 -15.93 17.45 1.64
CA CYS A 105 -16.26 16.89 0.34
C CYS A 105 -15.08 16.20 -0.35
N ALA A 106 -14.06 15.78 0.41
CA ALA A 106 -12.95 15.05 -0.16
C ALA A 106 -13.45 13.73 -0.73
N GLU A 107 -12.99 13.39 -1.93
CA GLU A 107 -13.39 12.13 -2.54
C GLU A 107 -12.72 10.96 -1.81
N MET A 108 -13.51 10.03 -1.33
CA MET A 108 -13.04 8.90 -0.54
C MET A 108 -13.03 7.62 -1.36
N ALA A 109 -12.20 6.69 -0.95
CA ALA A 109 -12.10 5.41 -1.62
C ALA A 109 -11.63 4.34 -0.63
N ILE A 110 -11.93 3.10 -0.96
CA ILE A 110 -11.36 1.95 -0.26
C ILE A 110 -10.38 1.30 -1.22
N ILE A 111 -9.13 1.12 -0.75
CA ILE A 111 -8.17 0.33 -1.49
C ILE A 111 -8.08 -1.03 -0.78
N GLU A 112 -8.13 -2.09 -1.56
CA GLU A 112 -8.15 -3.43 -0.98
C GLU A 112 -7.31 -4.39 -1.81
N LEU A 113 -6.89 -5.47 -1.16
CA LEU A 113 -6.19 -6.55 -1.84
C LEU A 113 -7.22 -7.40 -2.57
N VAL A 114 -6.95 -7.69 -3.83
CA VAL A 114 -7.85 -8.52 -4.65
C VAL A 114 -7.69 -9.97 -4.22
N LYS A 115 -8.80 -10.67 -4.13
CA LYS A 115 -8.77 -12.09 -3.79
C LYS A 115 -8.86 -12.98 -5.01
#